data_b00a79e471a6563d2d4ff09bae03f853
#
_entry.id   b00a79e471a6563d2d4ff09bae03f853
#
_cell.length_a   1.000
_cell.length_b   1.000
_cell.length_c   1.000
_cell.angle_alpha   90.00
_cell.angle_beta   90.00
_cell.angle_gamma   90.00
#
_symmetry.space_group_name_H-M   'P 1'
#
loop_
_entity.id
_entity.type
_entity.pdbx_description
1 polymer ?
#
loop_
_entity_poly.entity_id
_entity_poly.type
_entity_poly.pdbx_seq_one_letter_code
_entity_poly.pdbx_strand_id
1 'polypeptide(L)'
;HSLVSAFQSSSGASHLTSAASSEFSPVQLTDSTLTDSIKPVDDPNSPKMKKQEKMRGMAKSILEALEPLVKDGQVRVTQSSLGITVEISASVLFSPGQANLAETSSVALRAVAQVIKGHEHEIHVEGHTDNIPIHTDNFPSNWELSSARASSVIRLFIDHGVEAGR
;
A
#
# COMPACT_ATOMS: atom_id res chain seq x y z
N HIS A 1 17.81 -3.98 -21.67
CA HIS A 1 18.75 -2.87 -21.41
C HIS A 1 18.18 -1.98 -20.32
N SER A 2 18.85 -2.01 -19.19
CA SER A 2 18.57 -1.28 -17.96
C SER A 2 18.68 0.22 -18.18
N LEU A 3 17.66 0.95 -17.75
CA LEU A 3 17.73 2.38 -17.42
C LEU A 3 17.72 2.56 -15.91
N VAL A 4 18.85 2.24 -15.30
CA VAL A 4 19.18 2.66 -13.92
C VAL A 4 20.55 3.30 -13.99
N SER A 5 20.59 4.59 -14.32
CA SER A 5 21.81 5.38 -14.15
C SER A 5 21.53 6.87 -14.40
N ALA A 6 20.94 7.54 -13.44
CA ALA A 6 21.00 9.01 -13.36
C ALA A 6 20.55 9.51 -11.99
N PHE A 7 21.28 9.16 -10.94
CA PHE A 7 21.27 9.97 -9.72
C PHE A 7 22.57 9.70 -8.96
N GLN A 8 23.65 10.31 -9.43
CA GLN A 8 24.89 10.38 -8.69
C GLN A 8 25.24 11.86 -8.51
N SER A 9 24.88 12.38 -7.35
CA SER A 9 25.19 13.74 -6.95
C SER A 9 26.67 13.84 -6.64
N SER A 10 27.34 14.71 -7.36
CA SER A 10 28.70 15.16 -7.13
C SER A 10 28.80 15.96 -5.82
N SER A 11 29.53 15.46 -4.85
CA SER A 11 30.02 16.26 -3.73
C SER A 11 31.41 16.76 -4.08
N GLY A 12 31.51 18.03 -4.38
CA GLY A 12 32.80 18.72 -4.53
C GLY A 12 33.45 18.94 -3.18
N ALA A 13 34.67 18.46 -3.07
CA ALA A 13 35.59 18.77 -2.00
C ALA A 13 36.13 20.19 -2.15
N SER A 14 36.31 20.89 -1.06
CA SER A 14 37.24 22.01 -0.98
C SER A 14 37.96 22.04 0.36
N HIS A 15 39.24 21.91 0.25
CA HIS A 15 40.33 22.14 1.21
C HIS A 15 40.21 23.44 2.04
N LEU A 16 40.69 23.43 3.26
CA LEU A 16 41.95 24.10 3.69
C LEU A 16 42.08 24.09 5.23
N THR A 17 43.09 23.38 5.69
CA THR A 17 44.18 23.72 6.58
C THR A 17 43.99 24.80 7.63
N SER A 18 44.36 24.50 8.86
CA SER A 18 45.48 25.02 9.64
C SER A 18 45.27 24.94 11.15
N ALA A 19 46.14 24.21 11.74
CA ALA A 19 46.77 24.26 13.03
C ALA A 19 46.34 25.33 14.06
N ALA A 20 46.12 24.90 15.28
CA ALA A 20 46.90 25.32 16.46
C ALA A 20 46.47 24.55 17.71
N SER A 21 47.52 24.11 18.35
CA SER A 21 47.63 23.42 19.63
C SER A 21 47.04 24.23 20.82
N SER A 22 46.46 23.56 21.76
CA SER A 22 46.79 23.60 23.18
C SER A 22 45.69 22.98 24.01
N GLU A 23 46.10 22.11 24.70
CA GLU A 23 46.24 21.79 26.13
C GLU A 23 45.15 20.90 26.68
N PHE A 24 45.66 19.80 27.05
CA PHE A 24 45.16 18.75 27.90
C PHE A 24 44.67 19.26 29.26
N SER A 25 43.48 18.86 29.66
CA SER A 25 43.21 18.57 31.06
C SER A 25 42.22 17.44 31.18
N PRO A 26 42.54 16.38 31.91
CA PRO A 26 41.65 15.26 32.11
C PRO A 26 40.69 15.58 33.25
N VAL A 27 39.42 15.66 32.96
CA VAL A 27 38.40 15.60 34.00
C VAL A 27 37.88 14.18 34.10
N GLN A 28 38.03 13.71 35.28
CA GLN A 28 37.77 12.37 35.78
C GLN A 28 36.35 11.92 35.57
N LEU A 29 36.27 10.62 35.29
CA LEU A 29 35.04 9.83 35.39
C LEU A 29 34.44 10.01 36.80
N THR A 30 33.21 10.38 36.84
CA THR A 30 32.31 9.97 37.90
C THR A 30 31.03 9.41 37.27
N ASP A 31 31.01 8.11 37.35
CA ASP A 31 29.91 7.32 37.85
C ASP A 31 28.59 7.34 37.07
N SER A 32 28.41 6.21 36.40
CA SER A 32 27.18 5.45 36.34
C SER A 32 25.89 6.20 36.60
N THR A 33 25.23 6.58 35.52
CA THR A 33 23.81 6.42 35.50
C THR A 33 23.45 5.49 34.35
N LEU A 34 23.05 4.32 34.72
CA LEU A 34 22.31 3.36 33.92
C LEU A 34 21.18 4.10 33.19
N THR A 35 21.42 4.50 31.94
CA THR A 35 20.33 4.71 31.03
C THR A 35 19.78 3.34 30.70
N ASP A 36 18.98 2.85 31.63
CA ASP A 36 18.03 1.80 31.39
C ASP A 36 17.31 2.17 30.10
N SER A 37 17.53 1.37 29.06
CA SER A 37 16.85 1.47 27.79
C SER A 37 15.37 1.26 28.07
N ILE A 38 14.67 2.36 28.33
CA ILE A 38 13.20 2.37 28.37
C ILE A 38 12.78 2.01 26.96
N LYS A 39 12.57 0.71 26.72
CA LYS A 39 11.73 0.27 25.62
C LYS A 39 10.43 1.03 25.79
N PRO A 40 9.93 1.74 24.76
CA PRO A 40 8.60 2.32 24.83
C PRO A 40 7.64 1.20 25.22
N VAL A 41 7.11 1.25 26.42
CA VAL A 41 5.96 0.42 26.79
C VAL A 41 4.85 0.96 25.92
N ASP A 42 4.50 0.24 24.87
CA ASP A 42 3.36 0.59 24.03
C ASP A 42 2.13 0.55 24.93
N ASP A 43 1.68 1.73 25.33
CA ASP A 43 0.43 1.89 26.08
C ASP A 43 -0.70 1.33 25.21
N PRO A 44 -1.39 0.26 25.62
CA PRO A 44 -2.46 -0.35 24.85
C PRO A 44 -3.61 0.63 24.54
N ASN A 45 -3.63 1.78 25.19
CA ASN A 45 -4.64 2.82 24.99
C ASN A 45 -4.13 3.99 24.13
N SER A 46 -2.90 3.91 23.60
CA SER A 46 -2.34 4.97 22.77
C SER A 46 -3.16 5.17 21.48
N PRO A 47 -3.26 6.41 20.96
CA PRO A 47 -3.97 6.68 19.71
C PRO A 47 -3.45 5.85 18.52
N LYS A 48 -2.15 5.51 18.54
CA LYS A 48 -1.47 4.69 17.54
C LYS A 48 -1.99 3.26 17.57
N MET A 49 -2.13 2.67 18.78
CA MET A 49 -2.64 1.32 18.95
C MET A 49 -4.11 1.22 18.53
N LYS A 50 -4.94 2.19 18.92
CA LYS A 50 -6.35 2.25 18.50
C LYS A 50 -6.51 2.36 16.98
N LYS A 51 -5.64 3.14 16.32
CA LYS A 51 -5.63 3.25 14.84
C LYS A 51 -5.25 1.91 14.21
N GLN A 52 -4.23 1.25 14.73
CA GLN A 52 -3.76 -0.04 14.23
C GLN A 52 -4.82 -1.14 14.41
N GLU A 53 -5.52 -1.15 15.53
CA GLU A 53 -6.61 -2.09 15.79
C GLU A 53 -7.80 -1.89 14.84
N LYS A 54 -8.19 -0.63 14.59
CA LYS A 54 -9.22 -0.30 13.60
C LYS A 54 -8.82 -0.78 12.20
N MET A 55 -7.57 -0.55 11.80
CA MET A 55 -7.05 -1.03 10.50
C MET A 55 -7.06 -2.55 10.42
N ARG A 56 -6.70 -3.24 11.51
CA ARG A 56 -6.73 -4.71 11.57
C ARG A 56 -8.16 -5.25 11.46
N GLY A 57 -9.10 -4.62 12.14
CA GLY A 57 -10.53 -4.96 12.03
C GLY A 57 -11.03 -4.80 10.59
N MET A 58 -10.70 -3.68 9.94
CA MET A 58 -11.07 -3.43 8.54
C MET A 58 -10.44 -4.46 7.59
N ALA A 59 -9.15 -4.78 7.75
CA ALA A 59 -8.48 -5.79 6.93
C ALA A 59 -9.17 -7.16 7.04
N LYS A 60 -9.57 -7.54 8.26
CA LYS A 60 -10.31 -8.77 8.52
C LYS A 60 -11.68 -8.75 7.82
N SER A 61 -12.44 -7.67 7.96
CA SER A 61 -13.75 -7.53 7.31
C SER A 61 -13.66 -7.54 5.77
N ILE A 62 -12.60 -6.95 5.20
CA ILE A 62 -12.34 -7.02 3.76
C ILE A 62 -12.05 -8.47 3.35
N LEU A 63 -11.22 -9.19 4.09
CA LEU A 63 -10.90 -10.59 3.81
C LEU A 63 -12.16 -11.48 3.88
N GLU A 64 -13.01 -11.28 4.89
CA GLU A 64 -14.29 -11.97 5.02
C GLU A 64 -15.24 -11.67 3.83
N ALA A 65 -15.31 -10.40 3.39
CA ALA A 65 -16.09 -10.00 2.23
C ALA A 65 -15.59 -10.64 0.92
N LEU A 66 -14.29 -10.91 0.83
CA LEU A 66 -13.66 -11.54 -0.33
C LEU A 66 -13.59 -13.07 -0.24
N GLU A 67 -14.08 -13.69 0.85
CA GLU A 67 -14.06 -15.14 1.04
C GLU A 67 -14.56 -15.94 -0.17
N PRO A 68 -15.64 -15.53 -0.88
CA PRO A 68 -16.08 -16.22 -2.08
C PRO A 68 -15.04 -16.26 -3.21
N LEU A 69 -14.06 -15.34 -3.19
CA LEU A 69 -13.00 -15.22 -4.19
C LEU A 69 -11.65 -15.76 -3.71
N VAL A 70 -11.53 -16.16 -2.44
CA VAL A 70 -10.26 -16.64 -1.83
C VAL A 70 -9.90 -18.07 -2.26
N LYS A 71 -10.52 -18.61 -3.27
CA LYS A 71 -10.13 -19.94 -3.80
C LYS A 71 -8.75 -19.84 -4.45
N ASP A 72 -7.87 -20.79 -4.10
CA ASP A 72 -6.57 -21.01 -4.75
C ASP A 72 -5.53 -19.88 -4.63
N GLY A 73 -5.58 -19.09 -3.56
CA GLY A 73 -4.58 -18.04 -3.32
C GLY A 73 -4.67 -16.84 -4.27
N GLN A 74 -5.80 -16.66 -4.95
CA GLN A 74 -6.01 -15.59 -5.94
C GLN A 74 -6.33 -14.24 -5.31
N VAL A 75 -6.50 -14.19 -3.99
CA VAL A 75 -6.73 -12.98 -3.20
C VAL A 75 -5.73 -12.93 -2.06
N ARG A 76 -5.06 -11.80 -1.90
CA ARG A 76 -4.15 -11.54 -0.78
C ARG A 76 -4.53 -10.20 -0.12
N VAL A 77 -4.62 -10.20 1.19
CA VAL A 77 -4.82 -8.98 1.98
C VAL A 77 -3.61 -8.80 2.89
N THR A 78 -2.92 -7.68 2.75
CA THR A 78 -1.72 -7.34 3.53
C THR A 78 -1.95 -6.02 4.25
N GLN A 79 -1.61 -5.99 5.53
CA GLN A 79 -1.65 -4.78 6.34
C GLN A 79 -0.22 -4.28 6.59
N SER A 80 -0.01 -2.98 6.40
CA SER A 80 1.24 -2.29 6.69
C SER A 80 1.00 -1.04 7.54
N SER A 81 2.07 -0.32 7.87
CA SER A 81 1.97 1.00 8.53
C SER A 81 1.33 2.06 7.64
N LEU A 82 1.35 1.86 6.32
CA LEU A 82 0.79 2.79 5.33
C LEU A 82 -0.70 2.54 5.08
N GLY A 83 -1.17 1.31 5.25
CA GLY A 83 -2.55 0.97 4.99
C GLY A 83 -2.78 -0.52 4.75
N ILE A 84 -3.88 -0.84 4.09
CA ILE A 84 -4.27 -2.18 3.69
C ILE A 84 -4.12 -2.29 2.18
N THR A 85 -3.36 -3.29 1.75
CA THR A 85 -3.23 -3.65 0.33
C THR A 85 -4.03 -4.91 0.06
N VAL A 86 -4.90 -4.86 -0.95
CA VAL A 86 -5.70 -6.00 -1.42
C VAL A 86 -5.29 -6.32 -2.84
N GLU A 87 -4.69 -7.46 -3.04
CA GLU A 87 -4.30 -7.97 -4.35
C GLU A 87 -5.30 -9.04 -4.79
N ILE A 88 -5.88 -8.87 -5.97
CA ILE A 88 -6.86 -9.81 -6.53
C ILE A 88 -6.42 -10.16 -7.95
N SER A 89 -6.36 -11.45 -8.26
CA SER A 89 -6.06 -11.88 -9.62
C SER A 89 -7.12 -11.38 -10.60
N ALA A 90 -6.68 -10.78 -11.71
CA ALA A 90 -7.59 -10.28 -12.73
C ALA A 90 -8.49 -11.36 -13.33
N SER A 91 -8.03 -12.62 -13.36
CA SER A 91 -8.81 -13.77 -13.85
C SER A 91 -10.03 -14.10 -12.99
N VAL A 92 -10.02 -13.70 -11.72
CA VAL A 92 -11.16 -13.85 -10.81
C VAL A 92 -12.22 -12.78 -11.08
N LEU A 93 -11.75 -11.57 -11.39
CA LEU A 93 -12.61 -10.41 -11.54
C LEU A 93 -13.20 -10.27 -12.94
N PHE A 94 -12.45 -10.68 -13.97
CA PHE A 94 -12.76 -10.38 -15.37
C PHE A 94 -12.56 -11.60 -16.27
N SER A 95 -13.38 -11.71 -17.28
CA SER A 95 -13.11 -12.62 -18.40
C SER A 95 -11.92 -12.14 -19.24
N PRO A 96 -11.23 -13.03 -19.96
CA PRO A 96 -10.10 -12.67 -20.83
C PRO A 96 -10.48 -11.55 -21.80
N GLY A 97 -9.65 -10.52 -21.91
CA GLY A 97 -9.87 -9.38 -22.79
C GLY A 97 -11.06 -8.47 -22.44
N GLN A 98 -11.70 -8.68 -21.29
CA GLN A 98 -12.85 -7.90 -20.85
C GLN A 98 -12.53 -7.02 -19.65
N ALA A 99 -13.23 -5.90 -19.52
CA ALA A 99 -13.18 -5.01 -18.36
C ALA A 99 -14.50 -5.02 -17.56
N ASN A 100 -15.49 -5.79 -17.98
CA ASN A 100 -16.73 -5.97 -17.23
C ASN A 100 -16.49 -6.99 -16.11
N LEU A 101 -16.89 -6.62 -14.89
CA LEU A 101 -16.78 -7.50 -13.73
C LEU A 101 -17.71 -8.71 -13.88
N ALA A 102 -17.21 -9.88 -13.53
CA ALA A 102 -18.02 -11.07 -13.40
C ALA A 102 -19.04 -10.91 -12.27
N GLU A 103 -20.21 -11.53 -12.37
CA GLU A 103 -21.29 -11.35 -11.38
C GLU A 103 -20.86 -11.79 -9.97
N THR A 104 -20.20 -12.94 -9.86
CA THR A 104 -19.68 -13.44 -8.58
C THR A 104 -18.71 -12.46 -7.93
N SER A 105 -17.84 -11.86 -8.73
CA SER A 105 -16.85 -10.87 -8.27
C SER A 105 -17.50 -9.55 -7.90
N SER A 106 -18.54 -9.15 -8.64
CA SER A 106 -19.33 -7.96 -8.32
C SER A 106 -19.98 -8.08 -6.94
N VAL A 107 -20.51 -9.26 -6.58
CA VAL A 107 -21.10 -9.49 -5.24
C VAL A 107 -20.05 -9.29 -4.14
N ALA A 108 -18.89 -9.90 -4.28
CA ALA A 108 -17.82 -9.78 -3.30
C ALA A 108 -17.28 -8.34 -3.20
N LEU A 109 -17.07 -7.65 -4.33
CA LEU A 109 -16.63 -6.26 -4.35
C LEU A 109 -17.67 -5.30 -3.78
N ARG A 110 -18.98 -5.58 -3.94
CA ARG A 110 -20.05 -4.82 -3.24
C ARG A 110 -19.94 -4.96 -1.73
N ALA A 111 -19.64 -6.15 -1.22
CA ALA A 111 -19.42 -6.35 0.21
C ALA A 111 -18.19 -5.57 0.70
N VAL A 112 -17.10 -5.54 -0.07
CA VAL A 112 -15.93 -4.68 0.21
C VAL A 112 -16.33 -3.21 0.23
N ALA A 113 -17.12 -2.73 -0.75
CA ALA A 113 -17.60 -1.36 -0.77
C ALA A 113 -18.36 -0.98 0.51
N GLN A 114 -19.18 -1.89 1.06
CA GLN A 114 -19.89 -1.66 2.33
C GLN A 114 -18.93 -1.51 3.52
N VAL A 115 -17.81 -2.25 3.53
CA VAL A 115 -16.78 -2.12 4.57
C VAL A 115 -16.07 -0.78 4.46
N ILE A 116 -15.60 -0.40 3.26
CA ILE A 116 -14.75 0.78 3.08
C ILE A 116 -15.51 2.10 3.09
N LYS A 117 -16.80 2.12 2.75
CA LYS A 117 -17.61 3.35 2.74
C LYS A 117 -17.73 4.03 4.11
N GLY A 118 -17.64 3.26 5.19
CA GLY A 118 -17.70 3.76 6.56
C GLY A 118 -16.39 4.37 7.08
N HIS A 119 -15.37 4.45 6.23
CA HIS A 119 -14.05 4.95 6.59
C HIS A 119 -13.66 6.12 5.70
N GLU A 120 -12.73 6.98 6.16
CA GLU A 120 -12.31 8.21 5.46
C GLU A 120 -10.95 8.07 4.73
N HIS A 121 -10.42 6.84 4.66
CA HIS A 121 -9.11 6.62 4.05
C HIS A 121 -9.15 6.80 2.53
N GLU A 122 -8.06 7.30 1.95
CA GLU A 122 -7.87 7.34 0.52
C GLU A 122 -7.82 5.91 -0.06
N ILE A 123 -8.26 5.76 -1.30
CA ILE A 123 -8.35 4.48 -2.00
C ILE A 123 -7.63 4.61 -3.34
N HIS A 124 -6.62 3.79 -3.53
CA HIS A 124 -5.92 3.65 -4.80
C HIS A 124 -6.33 2.34 -5.46
N VAL A 125 -6.75 2.41 -6.72
CA VAL A 125 -7.10 1.22 -7.50
C VAL A 125 -6.17 1.14 -8.69
N GLU A 126 -5.38 0.09 -8.74
CA GLU A 126 -4.40 -0.16 -9.79
C GLU A 126 -4.81 -1.38 -10.61
N GLY A 127 -4.76 -1.25 -11.92
CA GLY A 127 -4.97 -2.35 -12.85
C GLY A 127 -3.63 -2.81 -13.42
N HIS A 128 -3.34 -4.10 -13.31
CA HIS A 128 -2.18 -4.73 -13.89
C HIS A 128 -2.58 -5.78 -14.92
N THR A 129 -1.79 -5.95 -15.96
CA THR A 129 -1.93 -7.02 -16.95
C THR A 129 -0.64 -7.82 -16.99
N ASP A 130 -0.67 -9.00 -17.60
CA ASP A 130 0.52 -9.75 -17.97
C ASP A 130 1.27 -9.06 -19.13
N ASN A 131 2.38 -9.66 -19.53
CA ASN A 131 3.22 -9.16 -20.61
C ASN A 131 2.79 -9.68 -22.00
N ILE A 132 1.69 -10.42 -22.10
CA ILE A 132 1.14 -10.89 -23.37
C ILE A 132 0.38 -9.72 -24.01
N PRO A 133 0.85 -9.21 -25.16
CA PRO A 133 0.17 -8.10 -25.81
C PRO A 133 -1.24 -8.50 -26.25
N ILE A 134 -2.19 -7.60 -26.07
CA ILE A 134 -3.54 -7.74 -26.62
C ILE A 134 -3.78 -6.67 -27.69
N HIS A 135 -4.66 -6.99 -28.61
CA HIS A 135 -5.23 -6.06 -29.56
C HIS A 135 -6.65 -6.51 -29.88
N THR A 136 -7.62 -5.76 -29.40
CA THR A 136 -9.06 -6.03 -29.64
C THR A 136 -9.73 -4.76 -30.12
N ASP A 137 -10.93 -4.86 -30.66
CA ASP A 137 -11.71 -3.71 -31.10
C ASP A 137 -11.98 -2.70 -29.95
N ASN A 138 -12.08 -3.18 -28.71
CA ASN A 138 -12.35 -2.36 -27.55
C ASN A 138 -11.07 -1.87 -26.84
N PHE A 139 -9.99 -2.64 -26.93
CA PHE A 139 -8.75 -2.34 -26.23
C PHE A 139 -7.54 -2.52 -27.14
N PRO A 140 -6.97 -1.42 -27.64
CA PRO A 140 -5.81 -1.47 -28.53
C PRO A 140 -4.57 -2.07 -27.88
N SER A 141 -4.44 -1.95 -26.56
CA SER A 141 -3.32 -2.52 -25.81
C SER A 141 -3.69 -2.89 -24.36
N ASN A 142 -2.76 -3.48 -23.66
CA ASN A 142 -2.88 -3.81 -22.23
C ASN A 142 -3.05 -2.55 -21.35
N TRP A 143 -2.62 -1.38 -21.81
CA TRP A 143 -2.76 -0.13 -21.07
C TRP A 143 -4.23 0.29 -20.95
N GLU A 144 -4.95 0.27 -22.06
CA GLU A 144 -6.38 0.60 -22.09
C GLU A 144 -7.19 -0.45 -21.30
N LEU A 145 -6.85 -1.74 -21.47
CA LEU A 145 -7.53 -2.81 -20.74
C LEU A 145 -7.35 -2.67 -19.22
N SER A 146 -6.11 -2.47 -18.74
CA SER A 146 -5.82 -2.35 -17.31
C SER A 146 -6.51 -1.13 -16.71
N SER A 147 -6.47 0.01 -17.39
CA SER A 147 -7.13 1.24 -16.97
C SER A 147 -8.66 1.09 -16.92
N ALA A 148 -9.25 0.44 -17.92
CA ALA A 148 -10.68 0.17 -17.95
C ALA A 148 -11.12 -0.77 -16.82
N ARG A 149 -10.31 -1.79 -16.49
CA ARG A 149 -10.55 -2.71 -15.37
C ARG A 149 -10.52 -2.00 -14.03
N ALA A 150 -9.50 -1.17 -13.78
CA ALA A 150 -9.43 -0.35 -12.57
C ALA A 150 -10.64 0.58 -12.47
N SER A 151 -11.02 1.24 -13.57
CA SER A 151 -12.18 2.12 -13.64
C SER A 151 -13.50 1.39 -13.35
N SER A 152 -13.64 0.13 -13.77
CA SER A 152 -14.83 -0.68 -13.49
C SER A 152 -14.98 -0.97 -11.99
N VAL A 153 -13.89 -1.24 -11.29
CA VAL A 153 -13.89 -1.43 -9.83
C VAL A 153 -14.24 -0.12 -9.11
N ILE A 154 -13.62 0.99 -9.51
CA ILE A 154 -13.88 2.32 -8.95
C ILE A 154 -15.36 2.67 -9.10
N ARG A 155 -15.93 2.48 -10.30
CA ARG A 155 -17.34 2.75 -10.56
C ARG A 155 -18.25 1.92 -9.66
N LEU A 156 -17.98 0.63 -9.52
CA LEU A 156 -18.73 -0.23 -8.61
C LEU A 156 -18.70 0.30 -7.17
N PHE A 157 -17.54 0.76 -6.69
CA PHE A 157 -17.43 1.31 -5.34
C PHE A 157 -18.24 2.60 -5.17
N ILE A 158 -18.16 3.52 -6.14
CA ILE A 158 -18.94 4.77 -6.13
C ILE A 158 -20.46 4.46 -6.15
N ASP A 159 -20.91 3.56 -7.02
CA ASP A 159 -22.31 3.15 -7.14
C ASP A 159 -22.87 2.53 -5.84
N HIS A 160 -21.96 2.02 -4.97
CA HIS A 160 -22.34 1.42 -3.68
C HIS A 160 -22.02 2.33 -2.48
N GLY A 161 -21.80 3.63 -2.73
CA GLY A 161 -21.77 4.67 -1.72
C GLY A 161 -20.39 5.00 -1.18
N VAL A 162 -19.30 4.59 -1.86
CA VAL A 162 -17.96 5.10 -1.59
C VAL A 162 -17.85 6.49 -2.23
N GLU A 163 -17.39 7.47 -1.47
CA GLU A 163 -17.25 8.84 -1.93
C GLU A 163 -16.19 8.94 -3.04
N ALA A 164 -16.56 9.56 -4.17
CA ALA A 164 -15.70 9.64 -5.36
C ALA A 164 -14.40 10.45 -5.13
N GLY A 165 -14.38 11.37 -4.17
CA GLY A 165 -13.21 12.17 -3.82
C GLY A 165 -12.12 11.41 -3.05
N ARG A 166 -12.40 10.20 -2.65
CA ARG A 166 -11.44 9.34 -1.92
C ARG A 166 -10.57 8.53 -2.83
#